data_a89b47395457f3b3170727af98ed626f
#
_entry.id   a89b47395457f3b3170727af98ed626f
#
_cell.length_a   1.000
_cell.length_b   1.000
_cell.length_c   1.000
_cell.angle_alpha   90.00
_cell.angle_beta   90.00
_cell.angle_gamma   90.00
#
_symmetry.space_group_name_H-M   'P 1'
#
loop_
_entity.id
_entity.type
_entity.pdbx_description
1 polymer ?
#
loop_
_entity_poly.entity_id
_entity_poly.type
_entity_poly.pdbx_seq_one_letter_code
_entity_poly.pdbx_strand_id
1 'polypeptide(L)'
;MLRNSLPDEYGPTIGISEEIHAMKYRTKGEGFKDAMTRVAEALKDDQEHFDQFRDVLYNMRFMPAGRVQSAMGAPRRVTPYNCFVSRTIEDSMEGIMLAAQEAAKTMQLGGGIGYDFSTLRPSGARIKGLDSRSSGPLSFMGI
;
A
#
# COMPACT_ATOMS: atom_id res chain seq x y z
N MET A 1 -10.22 -26.65 14.35
CA MET A 1 -10.96 -26.36 15.59
C MET A 1 -11.43 -24.92 15.52
N LEU A 2 -12.70 -24.69 15.16
CA LEU A 2 -13.34 -23.39 15.19
C LEU A 2 -13.48 -23.01 16.68
N ARG A 3 -12.81 -21.94 17.11
CA ARG A 3 -13.03 -21.38 18.43
C ARG A 3 -14.47 -20.86 18.50
N ASN A 4 -15.31 -21.54 19.27
CA ASN A 4 -16.58 -21.02 19.77
C ASN A 4 -16.29 -19.92 20.83
N SER A 5 -15.69 -18.80 20.40
CA SER A 5 -15.72 -17.58 21.19
C SER A 5 -16.96 -16.81 20.76
N LEU A 6 -17.80 -16.42 21.71
CA LEU A 6 -18.81 -15.40 21.50
C LEU A 6 -18.21 -14.27 20.67
N PRO A 7 -18.92 -13.74 19.67
CA PRO A 7 -18.39 -12.66 18.85
C PRO A 7 -17.97 -11.53 19.79
N ASP A 8 -16.74 -11.06 19.62
CA ASP A 8 -16.33 -9.82 20.26
C ASP A 8 -17.41 -8.79 19.93
N GLU A 9 -17.92 -8.10 20.92
CA GLU A 9 -18.95 -7.05 20.75
C GLU A 9 -18.54 -6.00 19.73
N TYR A 10 -17.24 -5.99 19.40
CA TYR A 10 -16.56 -5.07 18.49
C TYR A 10 -15.83 -5.85 17.39
N GLY A 11 -16.00 -5.39 16.16
CA GLY A 11 -15.26 -5.93 15.01
C GLY A 11 -16.12 -6.81 14.10
N PRO A 12 -15.47 -7.55 13.20
CA PRO A 12 -16.16 -8.39 12.22
C PRO A 12 -17.00 -9.48 12.90
N THR A 13 -18.28 -9.55 12.56
CA THR A 13 -19.25 -10.53 13.13
C THR A 13 -19.42 -11.76 12.25
N ILE A 14 -18.96 -11.71 11.00
CA ILE A 14 -19.04 -12.82 10.03
C ILE A 14 -17.71 -13.56 10.04
N GLY A 15 -17.73 -14.89 10.18
CA GLY A 15 -16.54 -15.73 10.32
C GLY A 15 -15.48 -15.50 9.23
N ILE A 16 -15.87 -15.40 7.96
CA ILE A 16 -14.93 -15.13 6.87
C ILE A 16 -14.29 -13.74 6.99
N SER A 17 -15.02 -12.73 7.48
CA SER A 17 -14.50 -11.38 7.67
C SER A 17 -13.48 -11.33 8.81
N GLU A 18 -13.76 -12.06 9.90
CA GLU A 18 -12.82 -12.20 11.02
C GLU A 18 -11.52 -12.90 10.59
N GLU A 19 -11.63 -13.98 9.83
CA GLU A 19 -10.48 -14.72 9.31
C GLU A 19 -9.62 -13.86 8.39
N ILE A 20 -10.24 -13.17 7.43
CA ILE A 20 -9.54 -12.26 6.51
C ILE A 20 -8.88 -11.12 7.29
N HIS A 21 -9.58 -10.51 8.25
CA HIS A 21 -9.03 -9.42 9.02
C HIS A 21 -7.82 -9.89 9.85
N ALA A 22 -7.92 -11.03 10.51
CA ALA A 22 -6.84 -11.63 11.28
C ALA A 22 -5.61 -11.94 10.39
N MET A 23 -5.84 -12.50 9.21
CA MET A 23 -4.77 -12.91 8.28
C MET A 23 -4.04 -11.71 7.64
N LYS A 24 -4.78 -10.66 7.28
CA LYS A 24 -4.26 -9.57 6.44
C LYS A 24 -3.82 -8.33 7.22
N TYR A 25 -4.49 -7.99 8.30
CA TYR A 25 -4.39 -6.66 8.92
C TYR A 25 -3.86 -6.66 10.34
N ARG A 26 -3.84 -7.83 11.01
CA ARG A 26 -3.31 -7.96 12.38
C ARG A 26 -1.85 -8.38 12.37
N THR A 27 -1.17 -8.06 13.45
CA THR A 27 0.14 -8.67 13.75
C THR A 27 -0.08 -10.00 14.50
N LYS A 28 0.98 -10.78 14.64
CA LYS A 28 0.88 -12.11 15.25
C LYS A 28 0.38 -12.01 16.70
N GLY A 29 -0.74 -12.65 16.98
CA GLY A 29 -1.33 -12.71 18.30
C GLY A 29 -2.29 -11.57 18.66
N GLU A 30 -2.47 -10.59 17.76
CA GLU A 30 -3.45 -9.51 17.97
C GLU A 30 -4.90 -10.00 17.78
N GLY A 31 -5.79 -9.58 18.69
CA GLY A 31 -7.23 -9.53 18.44
C GLY A 31 -7.61 -8.27 17.64
N PHE A 32 -8.91 -8.14 17.32
CA PHE A 32 -9.41 -6.95 16.61
C PHE A 32 -9.16 -5.67 17.42
N LYS A 33 -9.48 -5.68 18.70
CA LYS A 33 -9.28 -4.53 19.60
C LYS A 33 -7.82 -4.11 19.70
N ASP A 34 -6.91 -5.08 19.79
CA ASP A 34 -5.48 -4.81 19.88
C ASP A 34 -4.98 -4.12 18.61
N ALA A 35 -5.41 -4.62 17.44
CA ALA A 35 -5.06 -4.04 16.15
C ALA A 35 -5.58 -2.60 16.02
N MET A 36 -6.83 -2.34 16.40
CA MET A 36 -7.41 -0.99 16.36
C MET A 36 -6.76 -0.06 17.38
N THR A 37 -6.42 -0.55 18.57
CA THR A 37 -5.64 0.20 19.57
C THR A 37 -4.28 0.60 19.01
N ARG A 38 -3.57 -0.33 18.39
CA ARG A 38 -2.27 -0.07 17.75
C ARG A 38 -2.36 1.01 16.68
N VAL A 39 -3.39 0.95 15.84
CA VAL A 39 -3.62 1.94 14.78
C VAL A 39 -3.93 3.31 15.39
N ALA A 40 -4.82 3.38 16.38
CA ALA A 40 -5.15 4.62 17.07
C ALA A 40 -3.92 5.23 17.77
N GLU A 41 -3.13 4.40 18.44
CA GLU A 41 -1.89 4.82 19.12
C GLU A 41 -0.87 5.41 18.14
N ALA A 42 -0.74 4.80 16.96
CA ALA A 42 0.21 5.24 15.94
C ALA A 42 -0.20 6.52 15.20
N LEU A 43 -1.48 6.90 15.27
CA LEU A 43 -2.05 8.04 14.55
C LEU A 43 -2.45 9.20 15.44
N LYS A 44 -2.40 9.03 16.77
CA LYS A 44 -2.80 10.08 17.72
C LYS A 44 -1.83 11.26 17.73
N ASP A 45 -2.36 12.43 17.99
CA ASP A 45 -1.58 13.62 18.37
C ASP A 45 -1.46 13.73 19.89
N ASP A 46 -2.58 13.42 20.59
CA ASP A 46 -2.69 13.46 22.05
C ASP A 46 -3.60 12.34 22.59
N GLN A 47 -3.89 12.35 23.89
CA GLN A 47 -4.71 11.32 24.53
C GLN A 47 -6.19 11.42 24.14
N GLU A 48 -6.71 12.62 23.98
CA GLU A 48 -8.11 12.83 23.55
C GLU A 48 -8.31 12.30 22.15
N HIS A 49 -7.38 12.60 21.23
CA HIS A 49 -7.37 12.09 19.86
C HIS A 49 -7.26 10.57 19.80
N PHE A 50 -6.42 9.97 20.67
CA PHE A 50 -6.35 8.52 20.80
C PHE A 50 -7.71 7.91 21.17
N ASP A 51 -8.38 8.46 22.21
CA ASP A 51 -9.66 7.93 22.68
C ASP A 51 -10.76 8.06 21.62
N GLN A 52 -10.78 9.17 20.87
CA GLN A 52 -11.69 9.37 19.75
C GLN A 52 -11.44 8.39 18.63
N PHE A 53 -10.19 8.20 18.20
CA PHE A 53 -9.84 7.24 17.17
C PHE A 53 -10.18 5.82 17.57
N ARG A 54 -9.80 5.41 18.77
CA ARG A 54 -10.11 4.09 19.29
C ARG A 54 -11.61 3.82 19.28
N ASP A 55 -12.43 4.77 19.72
CA ASP A 55 -13.88 4.63 19.75
C ASP A 55 -14.48 4.44 18.36
N VAL A 56 -14.09 5.28 17.39
CA VAL A 56 -14.63 5.15 16.02
C VAL A 56 -14.19 3.86 15.33
N LEU A 57 -12.97 3.39 15.58
CA LEU A 57 -12.44 2.17 15.00
C LEU A 57 -13.06 0.92 15.65
N TYR A 58 -13.18 0.88 16.99
CA TYR A 58 -13.80 -0.23 17.72
C TYR A 58 -15.23 -0.47 17.30
N ASN A 59 -16.00 0.59 17.19
CA ASN A 59 -17.39 0.54 16.78
C ASN A 59 -17.59 0.42 15.27
N MET A 60 -16.53 0.24 14.51
CA MET A 60 -16.54 0.14 13.04
C MET A 60 -17.32 1.29 12.35
N ARG A 61 -17.39 2.46 13.01
CA ARG A 61 -18.01 3.66 12.41
C ARG A 61 -17.13 4.27 11.32
N PHE A 62 -15.85 3.97 11.35
CA PHE A 62 -14.88 4.24 10.30
C PHE A 62 -13.93 3.06 10.17
N MET A 63 -13.69 2.63 8.94
CA MET A 63 -12.75 1.57 8.64
C MET A 63 -11.67 2.15 7.71
N PRO A 64 -10.44 2.35 8.21
CA PRO A 64 -9.35 2.86 7.37
C PRO A 64 -8.95 1.83 6.32
N ALA A 65 -8.30 2.29 5.26
CA ALA A 65 -7.78 1.41 4.23
C ALA A 65 -6.92 0.29 4.81
N GLY A 66 -6.96 -0.90 4.20
CA GLY A 66 -6.26 -2.08 4.72
C GLY A 66 -4.76 -1.86 4.96
N ARG A 67 -4.11 -1.04 4.15
CA ARG A 67 -2.70 -0.68 4.36
C ARG A 67 -2.47 0.13 5.64
N VAL A 68 -3.35 1.04 5.99
CA VAL A 68 -3.29 1.78 7.25
C VAL A 68 -3.40 0.79 8.42
N GLN A 69 -4.38 -0.11 8.37
CA GLN A 69 -4.58 -1.13 9.41
C GLN A 69 -3.38 -2.08 9.57
N SER A 70 -2.74 -2.47 8.47
CA SER A 70 -1.63 -3.43 8.48
C SER A 70 -0.27 -2.79 8.76
N ALA A 71 -0.10 -1.49 8.54
CA ALA A 71 1.18 -0.80 8.63
C ALA A 71 1.35 0.04 9.90
N MET A 72 0.29 0.79 10.30
CA MET A 72 0.42 1.75 11.38
C MET A 72 0.70 1.06 12.71
N GLY A 73 1.81 1.44 13.34
CA GLY A 73 2.30 0.84 14.58
C GLY A 73 2.76 -0.62 14.48
N ALA A 74 2.72 -1.23 13.30
CA ALA A 74 3.19 -2.60 13.10
C ALA A 74 4.72 -2.67 13.02
N PRO A 75 5.37 -3.76 13.47
CA PRO A 75 6.83 -3.89 13.45
C PRO A 75 7.41 -4.13 12.05
N ARG A 76 6.58 -4.44 11.06
CA ARG A 76 7.01 -4.69 9.67
C ARG A 76 7.18 -3.40 8.89
N ARG A 77 8.20 -3.37 8.02
CA ARG A 77 8.46 -2.24 7.13
C ARG A 77 7.57 -2.32 5.89
N VAL A 78 6.39 -1.74 5.97
CA VAL A 78 5.44 -1.62 4.85
C VAL A 78 4.90 -0.20 4.80
N THR A 79 4.50 0.25 3.60
CA THR A 79 3.88 1.57 3.45
C THR A 79 2.41 1.55 3.88
N PRO A 80 1.91 2.60 4.55
CA PRO A 80 0.48 2.76 4.82
C PRO A 80 -0.31 3.22 3.59
N TYR A 81 0.35 3.56 2.48
CA TYR A 81 -0.28 3.98 1.23
C TYR A 81 -0.45 2.80 0.29
N ASN A 82 -1.59 2.77 -0.42
CA ASN A 82 -1.89 1.70 -1.37
C ASN A 82 -1.23 1.91 -2.71
N CYS A 83 -1.30 3.16 -3.24
CA CYS A 83 -0.92 3.48 -4.60
C CYS A 83 -0.09 4.76 -4.64
N PHE A 84 0.83 4.77 -5.59
CA PHE A 84 1.73 5.87 -5.87
C PHE A 84 1.67 6.20 -7.35
N VAL A 85 1.88 7.46 -7.68
CA VAL A 85 2.10 7.91 -9.05
C VAL A 85 3.59 8.06 -9.25
N SER A 86 4.12 7.47 -10.32
CA SER A 86 5.50 7.62 -10.72
C SER A 86 5.83 9.10 -10.98
N ARG A 87 7.09 9.45 -10.83
CA ARG A 87 7.61 10.69 -11.43
C ARG A 87 7.42 10.68 -12.95
N THR A 88 7.49 11.85 -13.57
CA THR A 88 7.60 11.95 -15.03
C THR A 88 8.82 11.17 -15.49
N ILE A 89 8.64 10.27 -16.46
CA ILE A 89 9.72 9.46 -17.02
C ILE A 89 10.44 10.30 -18.07
N GLU A 90 11.71 10.57 -17.88
CA GLU A 90 12.54 11.23 -18.87
C GLU A 90 12.75 10.30 -20.09
N ASP A 91 12.70 10.86 -21.31
CA ASP A 91 12.88 10.11 -22.55
C ASP A 91 14.37 9.79 -22.80
N SER A 92 14.94 9.04 -21.84
CA SER A 92 16.33 8.55 -21.84
C SER A 92 16.37 7.17 -21.20
N MET A 93 17.41 6.38 -21.51
CA MET A 93 17.59 5.05 -20.88
C MET A 93 17.75 5.19 -19.37
N GLU A 94 18.49 6.20 -18.93
CA GLU A 94 18.73 6.50 -17.52
C GLU A 94 17.41 6.83 -16.81
N GLY A 95 16.57 7.68 -17.40
CA GLY A 95 15.27 8.07 -16.84
C GLY A 95 14.32 6.89 -16.74
N ILE A 96 14.27 6.03 -17.76
CA ILE A 96 13.44 4.82 -17.77
C ILE A 96 13.89 3.84 -16.67
N MET A 97 15.19 3.57 -16.58
CA MET A 97 15.73 2.63 -15.57
C MET A 97 15.59 3.18 -14.15
N LEU A 98 15.73 4.49 -13.96
CA LEU A 98 15.49 5.14 -12.68
C LEU A 98 14.04 4.99 -12.24
N ALA A 99 13.07 5.22 -13.14
CA ALA A 99 11.66 5.03 -12.85
C ALA A 99 11.35 3.56 -12.46
N ALA A 100 11.92 2.59 -13.17
CA ALA A 100 11.79 1.17 -12.85
C ALA A 100 12.39 0.83 -11.46
N GLN A 101 13.56 1.38 -11.12
CA GLN A 101 14.18 1.19 -9.81
C GLN A 101 13.34 1.77 -8.67
N GLU A 102 12.81 2.97 -8.82
CA GLU A 102 11.93 3.62 -7.84
C GLU A 102 10.65 2.82 -7.64
N ALA A 103 10.07 2.30 -8.73
CA ALA A 103 8.91 1.42 -8.68
C ALA A 103 9.19 0.12 -7.93
N ALA A 104 10.30 -0.53 -8.21
CA ALA A 104 10.70 -1.75 -7.51
C ALA A 104 10.79 -1.54 -5.99
N LYS A 105 11.35 -0.41 -5.54
CA LYS A 105 11.41 -0.03 -4.12
C LYS A 105 10.02 0.21 -3.53
N THR A 106 9.14 0.89 -4.27
CA THR A 106 7.75 1.13 -3.86
C THR A 106 6.98 -0.18 -3.72
N MET A 107 7.09 -1.08 -4.70
CA MET A 107 6.45 -2.39 -4.67
C MET A 107 7.03 -3.29 -3.58
N GLN A 108 8.33 -3.21 -3.29
CA GLN A 108 8.96 -3.94 -2.18
C GLN A 108 8.34 -3.58 -0.83
N LEU A 109 7.94 -2.31 -0.63
CA LEU A 109 7.23 -1.85 0.56
C LEU A 109 5.72 -2.15 0.50
N GLY A 110 5.26 -2.81 -0.55
CA GLY A 110 3.88 -3.24 -0.76
C GLY A 110 2.97 -2.18 -1.39
N GLY A 111 3.50 -1.07 -1.90
CA GLY A 111 2.75 -0.08 -2.67
C GLY A 111 2.52 -0.52 -4.11
N GLY A 112 1.40 -0.12 -4.71
CA GLY A 112 1.21 -0.15 -6.15
C GLY A 112 1.81 1.10 -6.81
N ILE A 113 2.15 1.04 -8.09
CA ILE A 113 2.72 2.17 -8.83
C ILE A 113 2.01 2.34 -10.18
N GLY A 114 1.66 3.58 -10.51
CA GLY A 114 1.15 3.95 -11.82
C GLY A 114 2.17 4.78 -12.59
N TYR A 115 2.28 4.51 -13.89
CA TYR A 115 3.19 5.20 -14.79
C TYR A 115 2.45 5.99 -15.86
N ASP A 116 3.05 7.12 -16.27
CA ASP A 116 2.71 7.81 -17.50
C ASP A 116 3.86 7.63 -18.52
N PHE A 117 3.61 6.85 -19.57
CA PHE A 117 4.54 6.59 -20.65
C PHE A 117 4.42 7.58 -21.81
N SER A 118 3.52 8.56 -21.74
CA SER A 118 3.27 9.51 -22.83
C SER A 118 4.47 10.42 -23.13
N THR A 119 5.39 10.54 -22.18
CA THR A 119 6.62 11.33 -22.32
C THR A 119 7.69 10.64 -23.18
N LEU A 120 7.56 9.34 -23.42
CA LEU A 120 8.54 8.58 -24.18
C LEU A 120 8.27 8.71 -25.69
N ARG A 121 9.35 8.84 -26.47
CA ARG A 121 9.27 8.89 -27.95
C ARG A 121 8.62 7.61 -28.49
N PRO A 122 7.87 7.73 -29.61
CA PRO A 122 7.22 6.59 -30.23
C PRO A 122 8.22 5.62 -30.88
N SER A 123 7.75 4.40 -31.15
CA SER A 123 8.49 3.43 -31.96
C SER A 123 8.85 4.00 -33.30
N GLY A 124 10.07 3.73 -33.78
CA GLY A 124 10.60 4.21 -35.04
C GLY A 124 11.21 5.64 -35.01
N ALA A 125 11.03 6.39 -33.92
CA ALA A 125 11.68 7.69 -33.75
C ALA A 125 13.21 7.56 -33.72
N ARG A 126 13.94 8.50 -34.33
CA ARG A 126 15.40 8.51 -34.33
C ARG A 126 15.95 8.77 -32.92
N ILE A 127 16.96 8.02 -32.53
CA ILE A 127 17.71 8.27 -31.29
C ILE A 127 18.86 9.22 -31.62
N LYS A 128 18.84 10.40 -30.98
CA LYS A 128 19.85 11.43 -31.21
C LYS A 128 21.25 10.90 -30.86
N GLY A 129 22.20 11.04 -31.79
CA GLY A 129 23.57 10.58 -31.58
C GLY A 129 23.83 9.10 -31.85
N LEU A 130 22.80 8.32 -32.21
CA LEU A 130 22.92 6.90 -32.55
C LEU A 130 22.29 6.66 -33.94
N ASP A 131 22.87 5.76 -34.72
CA ASP A 131 22.26 5.31 -35.98
C ASP A 131 21.25 4.19 -35.72
N SER A 132 20.29 4.48 -34.85
CA SER A 132 19.26 3.54 -34.41
C SER A 132 17.92 4.24 -34.19
N ARG A 133 16.87 3.43 -34.09
CA ARG A 133 15.50 3.88 -33.85
C ARG A 133 14.97 3.35 -32.54
N SER A 134 14.10 4.13 -31.90
CA SER A 134 13.41 3.75 -30.66
C SER A 134 12.51 2.54 -30.88
N SER A 135 12.49 1.63 -29.91
CA SER A 135 11.49 0.55 -29.84
C SER A 135 10.12 1.04 -29.35
N GLY A 136 10.08 2.23 -28.78
CA GLY A 136 8.87 2.85 -28.22
C GLY A 136 8.51 2.38 -26.80
N PRO A 137 7.47 3.01 -26.19
CA PRO A 137 7.13 2.78 -24.79
C PRO A 137 6.70 1.33 -24.48
N LEU A 138 6.05 0.63 -25.42
CA LEU A 138 5.57 -0.74 -25.20
C LEU A 138 6.69 -1.72 -24.81
N SER A 139 7.90 -1.53 -25.33
CA SER A 139 9.04 -2.39 -24.98
C SER A 139 9.51 -2.21 -23.55
N PHE A 140 9.28 -1.03 -22.96
CA PHE A 140 9.62 -0.74 -21.56
C PHE A 140 8.52 -1.07 -20.57
N MET A 141 7.28 -1.26 -21.04
CA MET A 141 6.17 -1.69 -20.19
C MET A 141 6.28 -3.15 -19.75
N GLY A 142 7.17 -3.92 -20.37
CA GLY A 142 7.42 -5.33 -20.05
C GLY A 142 8.58 -5.56 -19.06
N ILE A 143 9.22 -4.49 -18.56
CA ILE A 143 10.25 -4.57 -17.54
C ILE A 143 9.59 -4.69 -16.16
#